data_9bad97455d1f5339afc92a88f6330a08
#
_entry.id   9bad97455d1f5339afc92a88f6330a08
#
_cell.length_a   1.000
_cell.length_b   1.000
_cell.length_c   1.000
_cell.angle_alpha   90.00
_cell.angle_beta   90.00
_cell.angle_gamma   90.00
#
_symmetry.space_group_name_H-M   'P 1'
#
loop_
_entity.id
_entity.type
_entity.pdbx_description
1 polymer ?
#
loop_
_entity_poly.entity_id
_entity_poly.type
_entity_poly.pdbx_seq_one_letter_code
_entity_poly.pdbx_strand_id
1 'polypeptide(L)'
;MDKLISNAPGYEKEIRTFWENIQMSAEQFDYARPWIQAMKSHGYRVYILSNYAYWTYLHTQETLSFLQDVDGALFSFEVHQLKPEPEIYQTLCARFDLKPEECIFLDDCQENAEGAIAVGMEAICFTTYNEAMKLLKEHNVEF
;
A
#
# COMPACT_ATOMS: atom_id res chain seq x y z
N MET A 1 8.46 5.55 -21.08
CA MET A 1 7.78 4.82 -22.18
C MET A 1 8.78 4.35 -23.23
N ASP A 2 9.53 5.22 -23.84
CA ASP A 2 10.45 4.87 -24.97
C ASP A 2 11.47 3.79 -24.62
N LYS A 3 12.01 3.80 -23.39
CA LYS A 3 12.94 2.77 -22.91
C LYS A 3 12.26 1.38 -22.77
N LEU A 4 10.98 1.32 -22.38
CA LEU A 4 10.23 0.07 -22.33
C LEU A 4 9.99 -0.49 -23.74
N ILE A 5 9.59 0.38 -24.67
CA ILE A 5 9.36 0.02 -26.06
C ILE A 5 10.67 -0.50 -26.70
N SER A 6 11.78 0.18 -26.44
CA SER A 6 13.09 -0.25 -26.97
C SER A 6 13.56 -1.59 -26.42
N ASN A 7 13.18 -1.93 -25.18
CA ASN A 7 13.54 -3.20 -24.53
C ASN A 7 12.58 -4.36 -24.90
N ALA A 8 11.43 -4.06 -25.48
CA ALA A 8 10.43 -5.05 -25.90
C ALA A 8 9.93 -4.77 -27.32
N PRO A 9 10.80 -4.89 -28.33
CA PRO A 9 10.44 -4.67 -29.73
C PRO A 9 9.34 -5.67 -30.14
N GLY A 10 8.29 -5.16 -30.79
CA GLY A 10 7.10 -5.93 -31.18
C GLY A 10 5.91 -5.80 -30.23
N TYR A 11 6.06 -5.23 -29.04
CA TYR A 11 5.00 -5.00 -28.08
C TYR A 11 4.66 -3.51 -27.90
N GLU A 12 5.04 -2.67 -28.85
CA GLU A 12 4.84 -1.22 -28.74
C GLU A 12 3.37 -0.85 -28.56
N LYS A 13 2.47 -1.50 -29.30
CA LYS A 13 1.02 -1.24 -29.21
C LYS A 13 0.47 -1.59 -27.83
N GLU A 14 0.83 -2.75 -27.30
CA GLU A 14 0.41 -3.22 -25.97
C GLU A 14 0.95 -2.31 -24.87
N ILE A 15 2.20 -1.92 -24.95
CA ILE A 15 2.85 -1.00 -24.01
C ILE A 15 2.15 0.36 -24.03
N ARG A 16 1.84 0.92 -25.21
CA ARG A 16 1.12 2.18 -25.33
C ARG A 16 -0.30 2.05 -24.79
N THR A 17 -1.04 0.99 -25.16
CA THR A 17 -2.39 0.75 -24.68
C THR A 17 -2.43 0.63 -23.14
N PHE A 18 -1.50 -0.11 -22.54
CA PHE A 18 -1.38 -0.19 -21.08
C PHE A 18 -1.13 1.20 -20.46
N TRP A 19 -0.21 1.95 -21.05
CA TRP A 19 0.16 3.28 -20.52
C TRP A 19 -0.97 4.29 -20.62
N GLU A 20 -1.73 4.26 -21.71
CA GLU A 20 -2.90 5.12 -21.93
C GLU A 20 -4.08 4.77 -20.99
N ASN A 21 -4.11 3.54 -20.46
CA ASN A 21 -5.14 3.05 -19.58
C ASN A 21 -4.64 2.76 -18.16
N ILE A 22 -3.53 3.35 -17.75
CA ILE A 22 -2.90 3.09 -16.43
C ILE A 22 -3.85 3.39 -15.27
N GLN A 23 -4.79 4.33 -15.42
CA GLN A 23 -5.83 4.64 -14.45
C GLN A 23 -6.73 3.43 -14.12
N MET A 24 -6.84 2.46 -15.04
CA MET A 24 -7.61 1.23 -14.83
C MET A 24 -6.82 0.16 -14.04
N SER A 25 -5.55 0.40 -13.73
CA SER A 25 -4.72 -0.55 -12.98
C SER A 25 -4.97 -0.53 -11.46
N ALA A 26 -5.75 0.43 -10.98
CA ALA A 26 -6.12 0.55 -9.58
C ALA A 26 -7.63 0.77 -9.44
N GLU A 27 -8.22 0.10 -8.46
CA GLU A 27 -9.63 0.22 -8.12
C GLU A 27 -9.76 0.40 -6.59
N GLN A 28 -10.65 1.30 -6.19
CA GLN A 28 -11.00 1.45 -4.78
C GLN A 28 -12.21 0.59 -4.47
N PHE A 29 -12.07 -0.32 -3.51
CA PHE A 29 -13.19 -1.12 -3.03
C PHE A 29 -14.13 -0.28 -2.16
N ASP A 30 -15.43 -0.57 -2.24
CA ASP A 30 -16.47 0.15 -1.48
C ASP A 30 -16.27 0.08 0.05
N TYR A 31 -15.66 -0.99 0.55
CA TYR A 31 -15.36 -1.14 1.97
C TYR A 31 -14.14 -0.34 2.45
N ALA A 32 -13.28 0.17 1.57
CA ALA A 32 -12.00 0.76 1.96
C ALA A 32 -12.16 1.96 2.89
N ARG A 33 -12.96 2.96 2.49
CA ARG A 33 -13.18 4.17 3.31
C ARG A 33 -13.97 3.88 4.60
N PRO A 34 -15.09 3.11 4.58
CA PRO A 34 -15.76 2.69 5.81
C PRO A 34 -14.84 1.95 6.79
N TRP A 35 -13.94 1.11 6.29
CA TRP A 35 -12.98 0.38 7.13
C TRP A 35 -11.96 1.32 7.78
N ILE A 36 -11.35 2.23 7.02
CA ILE A 36 -10.46 3.27 7.56
C ILE A 36 -11.17 4.08 8.67
N GLN A 37 -12.40 4.51 8.42
CA GLN A 37 -13.18 5.29 9.39
C GLN A 37 -13.50 4.48 10.64
N ALA A 38 -13.83 3.19 10.51
CA ALA A 38 -14.06 2.31 11.65
C ALA A 38 -12.80 2.17 12.51
N MET A 39 -11.62 1.90 11.92
CA MET A 39 -10.35 1.85 12.65
C MET A 39 -10.09 3.16 13.41
N LYS A 40 -10.23 4.30 12.73
CA LYS A 40 -9.99 5.62 13.34
C LYS A 40 -10.97 5.95 14.45
N SER A 41 -12.23 5.52 14.36
CA SER A 41 -13.24 5.73 15.42
C SER A 41 -12.93 4.95 16.69
N HIS A 42 -12.14 3.87 16.61
CA HIS A 42 -11.63 3.10 17.74
C HIS A 42 -10.24 3.56 18.23
N GLY A 43 -9.75 4.69 17.69
CA GLY A 43 -8.49 5.30 18.13
C GLY A 43 -7.24 4.82 17.42
N TYR A 44 -7.37 3.98 16.42
CA TYR A 44 -6.23 3.56 15.61
C TYR A 44 -5.85 4.64 14.60
N ARG A 45 -4.55 4.72 14.30
CA ARG A 45 -4.02 5.52 13.20
C ARG A 45 -3.82 4.63 11.98
N VAL A 46 -4.20 5.11 10.82
CA VAL A 46 -4.13 4.36 9.56
C VAL A 46 -3.14 5.02 8.61
N TYR A 47 -2.16 4.27 8.15
CA TYR A 47 -1.12 4.73 7.24
C TYR A 47 -1.06 3.85 6.00
N ILE A 48 -0.65 4.45 4.88
CA ILE A 48 -0.44 3.72 3.62
C ILE A 48 1.05 3.61 3.36
N LEU A 49 1.51 2.39 3.03
CA LEU A 49 2.85 2.10 2.53
C LEU A 49 2.74 1.34 1.21
N SER A 50 3.14 1.94 0.11
CA SER A 50 2.91 1.34 -1.21
C SER A 50 4.11 1.44 -2.15
N ASN A 51 4.42 0.30 -2.81
CA ASN A 51 5.29 0.28 -3.99
C ASN A 51 4.49 0.84 -5.18
N TYR A 52 4.62 2.13 -5.41
CA TYR A 52 3.82 2.83 -6.40
C TYR A 52 4.69 3.70 -7.29
N ALA A 53 4.45 3.68 -8.59
CA ALA A 53 5.19 4.52 -9.52
C ALA A 53 4.59 5.94 -9.58
N TYR A 54 5.43 6.96 -9.65
CA TYR A 54 4.99 8.37 -9.71
C TYR A 54 4.03 8.64 -10.88
N TRP A 55 4.27 8.03 -12.05
CA TRP A 55 3.37 8.16 -13.19
C TRP A 55 1.98 7.59 -12.89
N THR A 56 1.90 6.40 -12.32
CA THR A 56 0.63 5.78 -11.91
C THR A 56 -0.08 6.66 -10.88
N TYR A 57 0.64 7.17 -9.89
CA TYR A 57 0.11 8.09 -8.89
C TYR A 57 -0.59 9.32 -9.52
N LEU A 58 0.04 9.94 -10.52
CA LEU A 58 -0.54 11.10 -11.21
C LEU A 58 -1.85 10.79 -11.95
N HIS A 59 -2.05 9.55 -12.42
CA HIS A 59 -3.19 9.16 -13.24
C HIS A 59 -4.28 8.40 -12.48
N THR A 60 -4.07 8.13 -11.18
CA THR A 60 -5.03 7.39 -10.33
C THR A 60 -5.55 8.23 -9.14
N GLN A 61 -5.48 9.55 -9.22
CA GLN A 61 -5.85 10.45 -8.12
C GLN A 61 -7.28 10.25 -7.63
N GLU A 62 -8.23 9.99 -8.53
CA GLU A 62 -9.63 9.73 -8.18
C GLU A 62 -9.76 8.43 -7.37
N THR A 63 -9.08 7.36 -7.80
CA THR A 63 -9.04 6.08 -7.09
C THR A 63 -8.36 6.21 -5.73
N LEU A 64 -7.34 7.06 -5.62
CA LEU A 64 -6.62 7.34 -4.38
C LEU A 64 -7.31 8.36 -3.46
N SER A 65 -8.57 8.72 -3.74
CA SER A 65 -9.31 9.70 -2.93
C SER A 65 -9.46 9.33 -1.45
N PHE A 66 -9.34 8.05 -1.10
CA PHE A 66 -9.32 7.57 0.29
C PHE A 66 -8.10 8.05 1.10
N LEU A 67 -7.04 8.54 0.44
CA LEU A 67 -5.86 9.08 1.12
C LEU A 67 -6.19 10.28 2.01
N GLN A 68 -7.29 11.00 1.75
CA GLN A 68 -7.76 12.08 2.63
C GLN A 68 -8.29 11.57 3.98
N ASP A 69 -8.62 10.28 4.11
CA ASP A 69 -9.16 9.68 5.33
C ASP A 69 -8.06 9.06 6.22
N VAL A 70 -6.84 8.85 5.69
CA VAL A 70 -5.73 8.25 6.45
C VAL A 70 -4.90 9.31 7.18
N ASP A 71 -4.08 8.87 8.13
CA ASP A 71 -3.21 9.73 8.94
C ASP A 71 -1.87 10.03 8.24
N GLY A 72 -1.54 9.28 7.20
CA GLY A 72 -0.39 9.55 6.35
C GLY A 72 -0.16 8.47 5.30
N ALA A 73 0.69 8.78 4.33
CA ALA A 73 1.07 7.85 3.28
C ALA A 73 2.55 8.00 2.92
N LEU A 74 3.17 6.89 2.55
CA LEU A 74 4.52 6.81 2.02
C LEU A 74 4.50 5.96 0.75
N PHE A 75 4.86 6.56 -0.36
CA PHE A 75 5.01 5.87 -1.64
C PHE A 75 6.48 5.66 -1.98
N SER A 76 6.80 4.52 -2.56
CA SER A 76 8.17 4.15 -2.93
C SER A 76 8.87 5.17 -3.83
N PHE A 77 8.13 5.83 -4.73
CA PHE A 77 8.68 6.84 -5.63
C PHE A 77 9.19 8.09 -4.89
N GLU A 78 8.68 8.38 -3.68
CA GLU A 78 9.09 9.54 -2.89
C GLU A 78 10.50 9.35 -2.29
N VAL A 79 10.83 8.12 -1.92
CA VAL A 79 12.03 7.79 -1.15
C VAL A 79 12.99 6.87 -1.89
N HIS A 80 12.61 6.39 -3.08
CA HIS A 80 13.39 5.44 -3.89
C HIS A 80 13.77 4.16 -3.13
N GLN A 81 12.85 3.71 -2.27
CA GLN A 81 12.94 2.47 -1.50
C GLN A 81 11.74 1.60 -1.85
N LEU A 82 11.86 0.28 -1.73
CA LEU A 82 10.81 -0.66 -2.11
C LEU A 82 10.56 -1.68 -0.98
N LYS A 83 9.31 -2.08 -0.78
CA LYS A 83 8.99 -3.31 -0.06
C LYS A 83 9.52 -4.50 -0.88
N PRO A 84 10.07 -5.55 -0.29
CA PRO A 84 10.18 -5.84 1.14
C PRO A 84 11.47 -5.35 1.83
N GLU A 85 12.23 -4.44 1.24
CA GLU A 85 13.47 -3.92 1.83
C GLU A 85 13.19 -3.23 3.17
N PRO A 86 14.00 -3.45 4.24
CA PRO A 86 13.72 -2.94 5.57
C PRO A 86 13.71 -1.41 5.66
N GLU A 87 14.44 -0.74 4.77
CA GLU A 87 14.59 0.71 4.74
C GLU A 87 13.27 1.45 4.57
N ILE A 88 12.34 0.93 3.75
CA ILE A 88 11.07 1.61 3.51
C ILE A 88 10.16 1.59 4.75
N TYR A 89 10.16 0.49 5.50
CA TYR A 89 9.40 0.37 6.76
C TYR A 89 9.99 1.28 7.84
N GLN A 90 11.32 1.30 7.96
CA GLN A 90 12.04 2.19 8.90
C GLN A 90 11.78 3.66 8.55
N THR A 91 11.76 4.01 7.25
CA THR A 91 11.44 5.36 6.78
C THR A 91 10.01 5.74 7.11
N LEU A 92 9.03 4.82 6.96
CA LEU A 92 7.64 5.04 7.37
C LEU A 92 7.56 5.34 8.88
N CYS A 93 8.19 4.48 9.69
CA CYS A 93 8.19 4.66 11.14
C CYS A 93 8.82 5.98 11.57
N ALA A 94 9.97 6.34 10.99
CA ALA A 94 10.65 7.60 11.30
C ALA A 94 9.84 8.84 10.85
N ARG A 95 9.15 8.75 9.68
CA ARG A 95 8.35 9.87 9.14
C ARG A 95 7.15 10.21 10.02
N PHE A 96 6.50 9.20 10.57
CA PHE A 96 5.23 9.35 11.29
C PHE A 96 5.33 9.08 12.81
N ASP A 97 6.55 8.99 13.33
CA ASP A 97 6.82 8.70 14.74
C ASP A 97 6.06 7.44 15.23
N LEU A 98 6.29 6.33 14.49
CA LEU A 98 5.68 5.03 14.79
C LEU A 98 6.72 4.12 15.45
N LYS A 99 6.24 3.29 16.37
CA LYS A 99 7.03 2.19 16.93
C LYS A 99 6.62 0.90 16.20
N PRO A 100 7.55 0.19 15.58
CA PRO A 100 7.24 -1.03 14.83
C PRO A 100 6.39 -2.02 15.64
N GLU A 101 6.72 -2.23 16.91
CA GLU A 101 6.03 -3.14 17.83
C GLU A 101 4.58 -2.74 18.17
N GLU A 102 4.16 -1.53 17.80
CA GLU A 102 2.79 -1.04 17.95
C GLU A 102 2.04 -1.04 16.59
N CYS A 103 2.63 -1.60 15.53
CA CYS A 103 2.09 -1.57 14.18
C CYS A 103 1.71 -2.97 13.69
N ILE A 104 0.56 -3.06 13.01
CA ILE A 104 0.17 -4.23 12.21
C ILE A 104 0.19 -3.82 10.74
N PHE A 105 0.97 -4.52 9.93
CA PHE A 105 1.09 -4.29 8.49
C PHE A 105 0.21 -5.28 7.71
N LEU A 106 -0.60 -4.79 6.78
CA LEU A 106 -1.42 -5.60 5.91
C LEU A 106 -0.95 -5.44 4.45
N ASP A 107 -0.62 -6.54 3.80
CA ASP A 107 -0.17 -6.55 2.41
C ASP A 107 -0.56 -7.88 1.74
N ASP A 108 -0.91 -7.87 0.47
CA ASP A 108 -1.28 -9.06 -0.29
C ASP A 108 -0.06 -9.87 -0.76
N CYS A 109 1.13 -9.30 -0.68
CA CYS A 109 2.38 -9.96 -0.99
C CYS A 109 3.03 -10.51 0.29
N GLN A 110 3.24 -11.82 0.34
CA GLN A 110 3.81 -12.51 1.49
C GLN A 110 5.21 -11.98 1.85
N GLU A 111 6.06 -11.70 0.84
CA GLU A 111 7.41 -11.18 1.05
C GLU A 111 7.37 -9.79 1.70
N ASN A 112 6.38 -8.97 1.37
CA ASN A 112 6.20 -7.67 2.00
C ASN A 112 5.79 -7.80 3.47
N ALA A 113 4.90 -8.74 3.78
CA ALA A 113 4.52 -9.03 5.17
C ALA A 113 5.73 -9.51 5.98
N GLU A 114 6.54 -10.41 5.42
CA GLU A 114 7.79 -10.90 6.04
C GLU A 114 8.82 -9.77 6.25
N GLY A 115 8.92 -8.83 5.29
CA GLY A 115 9.75 -7.62 5.43
C GLY A 115 9.33 -6.74 6.60
N ALA A 116 8.03 -6.57 6.82
CA ALA A 116 7.49 -5.84 7.98
C ALA A 116 7.81 -6.55 9.31
N ILE A 117 7.66 -7.88 9.36
CA ILE A 117 8.02 -8.68 10.54
C ILE A 117 9.52 -8.53 10.87
N ALA A 118 10.38 -8.52 9.85
CA ALA A 118 11.83 -8.41 10.03
C ALA A 118 12.24 -7.08 10.68
N VAL A 119 11.44 -6.04 10.61
CA VAL A 119 11.68 -4.75 11.30
C VAL A 119 10.93 -4.61 12.63
N GLY A 120 10.23 -5.65 13.07
CA GLY A 120 9.57 -5.70 14.39
C GLY A 120 8.08 -5.34 14.38
N MET A 121 7.45 -5.23 13.23
CA MET A 121 5.99 -5.08 13.12
C MET A 121 5.30 -6.45 13.26
N GLU A 122 4.03 -6.46 13.66
CA GLU A 122 3.15 -7.57 13.31
C GLU A 122 2.70 -7.42 11.85
N ALA A 123 2.39 -8.53 11.16
CA ALA A 123 1.93 -8.46 9.78
C ALA A 123 0.90 -9.54 9.46
N ILE A 124 -0.01 -9.19 8.55
CA ILE A 124 -1.07 -10.04 8.01
C ILE A 124 -0.93 -10.06 6.48
N CYS A 125 -0.77 -11.26 5.90
CA CYS A 125 -0.90 -11.42 4.46
C CYS A 125 -2.38 -11.31 4.08
N PHE A 126 -2.74 -10.23 3.41
CA PHE A 126 -4.13 -9.89 3.06
C PHE A 126 -4.62 -10.78 1.92
N THR A 127 -5.71 -11.49 2.13
CA THR A 127 -6.37 -12.30 1.10
C THR A 127 -7.76 -11.78 0.77
N THR A 128 -8.58 -11.56 1.78
CA THR A 128 -9.92 -10.97 1.66
C THR A 128 -10.20 -10.05 2.84
N TYR A 129 -11.13 -9.12 2.66
CA TYR A 129 -11.60 -8.25 3.74
C TYR A 129 -12.08 -9.05 4.97
N ASN A 130 -12.89 -10.07 4.76
CA ASN A 130 -13.44 -10.87 5.87
C ASN A 130 -12.36 -11.62 6.65
N GLU A 131 -11.35 -12.17 5.96
CA GLU A 131 -10.24 -12.86 6.63
C GLU A 131 -9.33 -11.85 7.36
N ALA A 132 -9.05 -10.69 6.77
CA ALA A 132 -8.30 -9.64 7.44
C ALA A 132 -9.00 -9.16 8.71
N MET A 133 -10.33 -8.98 8.68
CA MET A 133 -11.12 -8.61 9.85
C MET A 133 -11.06 -9.65 10.97
N LYS A 134 -11.03 -10.94 10.62
CA LYS A 134 -10.87 -12.03 11.59
C LYS A 134 -9.48 -12.02 12.20
N LEU A 135 -8.43 -11.96 11.36
CA LEU A 135 -7.04 -11.96 11.81
C LEU A 135 -6.72 -10.74 12.69
N LEU A 136 -7.23 -9.56 12.35
CA LEU A 136 -7.08 -8.38 13.18
C LEU A 136 -7.65 -8.57 14.59
N LYS A 137 -8.80 -9.25 14.72
CA LYS A 137 -9.36 -9.60 16.04
C LYS A 137 -8.49 -10.58 16.82
N GLU A 138 -7.86 -11.54 16.13
CA GLU A 138 -6.89 -12.46 16.74
C GLU A 138 -5.65 -11.71 17.26
N HIS A 139 -5.29 -10.57 16.64
CA HIS A 139 -4.27 -9.62 17.08
C HIS A 139 -4.79 -8.57 18.08
N ASN A 140 -5.97 -8.78 18.68
CA ASN A 140 -6.61 -7.90 19.68
C ASN A 140 -6.94 -6.50 19.14
N VAL A 141 -7.16 -6.35 17.84
CA VAL A 141 -7.68 -5.11 17.27
C VAL A 141 -9.21 -5.09 17.42
N GLU A 142 -9.72 -4.09 18.13
CA GLU A 142 -11.15 -3.88 18.36
C GLU A 142 -11.73 -2.87 17.35
N PHE A 143 -12.88 -3.18 16.75
CA PHE A 143 -13.60 -2.30 15.81
C PHE A 143 -15.04 -2.76 15.59
#